data_d51df1d3daff3c9b346fd2dd13dab688
#
_entry.id   d51df1d3daff3c9b346fd2dd13dab688
#
_cell.length_a   1.000
_cell.length_b   1.000
_cell.length_c   1.000
_cell.angle_alpha   90.00
_cell.angle_beta   90.00
_cell.angle_gamma   90.00
#
_symmetry.space_group_name_H-M   'P 1'
#
loop_
_entity.id
_entity.type
_entity.pdbx_description
1 polymer ?
#
loop_
_entity_poly.entity_id
_entity_poly.type
_entity_poly.pdbx_seq_one_letter_code
_entity_poly.pdbx_strand_id
1 'polypeptide(L)'
;MMRHVSVFRLKPEYRTPEIIDSVAAQLRALPQALSTITQCEIGVKPFPMPLESPDGAVQFYDLIQIITFASEADCMAYPASQAHQAFLAASSRYMEQVIGLDYPVE
;
A
#
# COMPACT_ATOMS: atom_id res chain seq x y z
N MET A 1 -9.44 13.50 9.97
CA MET A 1 -8.88 12.16 9.75
C MET A 1 -8.66 11.95 8.27
N MET A 2 -7.49 11.46 7.91
CA MET A 2 -7.12 11.19 6.51
C MET A 2 -6.81 9.72 6.35
N ARG A 3 -7.17 9.17 5.20
CA ARG A 3 -6.86 7.80 4.85
C ARG A 3 -6.01 7.75 3.58
N HIS A 4 -4.97 6.93 3.62
CA HIS A 4 -4.08 6.67 2.49
C HIS A 4 -4.29 5.23 2.04
N VAL A 5 -4.61 5.03 0.77
CA VAL A 5 -4.81 3.72 0.19
C VAL A 5 -3.77 3.52 -0.90
N SER A 6 -3.03 2.42 -0.82
CA SER A 6 -2.10 2.02 -1.89
C SER A 6 -2.41 0.62 -2.36
N VAL A 7 -2.35 0.40 -3.66
CA VAL A 7 -2.39 -0.92 -4.26
C VAL A 7 -1.07 -1.17 -4.97
N PHE A 8 -0.55 -2.39 -4.82
CA PHE A 8 0.78 -2.75 -5.30
C PHE A 8 0.68 -3.93 -6.26
N ARG A 9 1.30 -3.79 -7.42
CA ARG A 9 1.51 -4.89 -8.36
C ARG A 9 3.01 -5.15 -8.44
N LEU A 10 3.41 -6.40 -8.13
CA LEU A 10 4.80 -6.80 -8.27
C LEU A 10 5.11 -7.16 -9.72
N LYS A 11 6.38 -7.04 -10.08
CA LYS A 11 6.88 -7.57 -11.35
C LYS A 11 6.63 -9.08 -11.39
N PRO A 12 6.31 -9.66 -12.56
CA PRO A 12 5.96 -11.08 -12.66
C PRO A 12 6.98 -12.02 -12.03
N GLU A 13 8.29 -11.74 -12.17
CA GLU A 13 9.36 -12.57 -11.61
C GLU A 13 9.43 -12.55 -10.09
N TYR A 14 8.79 -11.56 -9.45
CA TYR A 14 8.77 -11.42 -7.98
C TYR A 14 7.44 -11.76 -7.37
N ARG A 15 6.48 -12.23 -8.15
CA ARG A 15 5.15 -12.62 -7.68
C ARG A 15 5.15 -14.00 -7.05
N THR A 16 5.95 -14.17 -6.01
CA THR A 16 6.05 -15.41 -5.23
C THR A 16 5.45 -15.22 -3.85
N PRO A 17 4.94 -16.28 -3.21
CA PRO A 17 4.43 -16.18 -1.85
C PRO A 17 5.44 -15.58 -0.87
N GLU A 18 6.72 -15.93 -1.01
CA GLU A 18 7.78 -15.46 -0.12
C GLU A 18 7.99 -13.96 -0.23
N ILE A 19 8.02 -13.41 -1.44
CA ILE A 19 8.21 -11.96 -1.65
C ILE A 19 6.95 -11.20 -1.25
N ILE A 20 5.77 -11.69 -1.61
CA ILE A 20 4.50 -11.06 -1.22
C ILE A 20 4.42 -11.00 0.31
N ASP A 21 4.72 -12.08 1.00
CA ASP A 21 4.67 -12.12 2.47
C ASP A 21 5.71 -11.21 3.09
N SER A 22 6.91 -11.10 2.51
CA SER A 22 7.96 -10.19 2.96
C SER A 22 7.51 -8.73 2.85
N VAL A 23 6.94 -8.34 1.72
CA VAL A 23 6.43 -6.97 1.51
C VAL A 23 5.27 -6.68 2.47
N ALA A 24 4.36 -7.63 2.63
CA ALA A 24 3.24 -7.49 3.57
C ALA A 24 3.73 -7.28 5.01
N ALA A 25 4.75 -8.04 5.43
CA ALA A 25 5.34 -7.89 6.76
C ALA A 25 5.94 -6.51 6.98
N GLN A 26 6.63 -5.96 5.97
CA GLN A 26 7.19 -4.62 6.04
C GLN A 26 6.10 -3.56 6.14
N LEU A 27 5.02 -3.70 5.37
CA LEU A 27 3.88 -2.78 5.45
C LEU A 27 3.20 -2.83 6.82
N ARG A 28 3.02 -4.04 7.38
CA ARG A 28 2.41 -4.20 8.71
C ARG A 28 3.27 -3.62 9.83
N ALA A 29 4.57 -3.52 9.62
CA ALA A 29 5.50 -2.97 10.63
C ALA A 29 5.54 -1.44 10.63
N LEU A 30 5.00 -0.76 9.61
CA LEU A 30 5.07 0.70 9.50
C LEU A 30 4.50 1.45 10.71
N PRO A 31 3.36 1.04 11.32
CA PRO A 31 2.85 1.75 12.50
C PRO A 31 3.81 1.76 13.70
N GLN A 32 4.68 0.76 13.81
CA GLN A 32 5.68 0.70 14.87
C GLN A 32 6.82 1.70 14.63
N ALA A 33 7.11 1.99 13.36
CA ALA A 33 8.18 2.91 12.97
C ALA A 33 7.69 4.35 12.80
N LEU A 34 6.37 4.56 12.65
CA LEU A 34 5.78 5.87 12.43
C LEU A 34 4.51 6.03 13.26
N SER A 35 4.63 6.72 14.40
CA SER A 35 3.55 6.85 15.38
C SER A 35 2.35 7.68 14.91
N THR A 36 2.48 8.44 13.81
CA THR A 36 1.37 9.20 13.24
C THR A 36 0.33 8.30 12.55
N ILE A 37 0.69 7.05 12.25
CA ILE A 37 -0.27 6.06 11.75
C ILE A 37 -1.14 5.60 12.91
N THR A 38 -2.44 5.87 12.82
CA THR A 38 -3.41 5.49 13.88
C THR A 38 -4.06 4.14 13.61
N GLN A 39 -4.19 3.75 12.34
CA GLN A 39 -4.73 2.45 11.94
C GLN A 39 -4.01 1.99 10.67
N CYS A 40 -3.83 0.68 10.54
CA CYS A 40 -3.19 0.09 9.38
C CYS A 40 -3.85 -1.24 9.06
N GLU A 41 -4.25 -1.41 7.81
CA GLU A 41 -4.83 -2.64 7.29
C GLU A 41 -4.09 -3.03 6.03
N ILE A 42 -3.67 -4.30 5.96
CA ILE A 42 -2.96 -4.85 4.82
C ILE A 42 -3.72 -6.05 4.29
N GLY A 43 -4.12 -5.99 3.02
CA GLY A 43 -4.70 -7.13 2.31
C GLY A 43 -3.67 -7.77 1.38
N VAL A 44 -3.65 -9.10 1.37
CA VAL A 44 -2.75 -9.88 0.52
C VAL A 44 -3.59 -10.58 -0.55
N LYS A 45 -3.12 -10.50 -1.80
CA LYS A 45 -3.78 -11.08 -2.96
C LYS A 45 -5.25 -10.67 -3.09
N PRO A 46 -5.53 -9.35 -3.08
CA PRO A 46 -6.90 -8.90 -3.32
C PRO A 46 -7.33 -9.34 -4.72
N PHE A 47 -8.58 -9.72 -4.85
CA PHE A 47 -9.13 -10.06 -6.14
C PHE A 47 -10.21 -9.05 -6.53
N PRO A 48 -10.30 -8.71 -7.83
CA PRO A 48 -11.27 -7.70 -8.26
C PRO A 48 -12.69 -8.23 -8.17
N MET A 49 -13.62 -7.35 -7.88
CA MET A 49 -15.02 -7.66 -8.08
C MET A 49 -15.28 -7.83 -9.58
N PRO A 50 -16.20 -8.72 -9.98
CA PRO A 50 -16.54 -8.92 -11.40
C PRO A 50 -17.41 -7.77 -11.91
N LEU A 51 -16.83 -6.56 -11.92
CA LEU A 51 -17.47 -5.37 -12.47
C LEU A 51 -17.07 -5.22 -13.92
N GLU A 52 -18.03 -4.85 -14.74
CA GLU A 52 -17.76 -4.50 -16.12
C GLU A 52 -17.06 -3.13 -16.15
N SER A 53 -15.92 -3.07 -16.80
CA SER A 53 -15.29 -1.80 -17.14
C SER A 53 -15.58 -1.48 -18.60
N PRO A 54 -15.52 -0.19 -19.00
CA PRO A 54 -15.81 0.20 -20.39
C PRO A 54 -14.94 -0.50 -21.42
N ASP A 55 -13.72 -0.88 -21.07
CA ASP A 55 -12.78 -1.59 -21.96
C ASP A 55 -12.73 -3.09 -21.71
N GLY A 56 -13.53 -3.61 -20.78
CA GLY A 56 -13.53 -5.02 -20.41
C GLY A 56 -12.28 -5.48 -19.67
N ALA A 57 -11.37 -4.57 -19.31
CA ALA A 57 -10.12 -4.92 -18.64
C ALA A 57 -10.35 -5.16 -17.16
N VAL A 58 -9.67 -6.18 -16.61
CA VAL A 58 -9.66 -6.48 -15.19
C VAL A 58 -8.25 -6.24 -14.68
N GLN A 59 -8.12 -5.43 -13.62
CA GLN A 59 -6.84 -5.11 -13.00
C GLN A 59 -6.62 -5.99 -11.78
N PHE A 60 -5.45 -6.61 -11.70
CA PHE A 60 -5.05 -7.44 -10.56
C PHE A 60 -3.89 -6.76 -9.82
N TYR A 61 -3.95 -6.81 -8.48
CA TYR A 61 -2.89 -6.31 -7.61
C TYR A 61 -2.53 -7.39 -6.59
N ASP A 62 -1.31 -7.34 -6.09
CA ASP A 62 -0.80 -8.35 -5.17
C ASP A 62 -1.02 -7.97 -3.71
N LEU A 63 -1.08 -6.67 -3.42
CA LEU A 63 -1.23 -6.14 -2.06
C LEU A 63 -2.08 -4.89 -2.07
N ILE A 64 -2.78 -4.66 -0.97
CA ILE A 64 -3.46 -3.40 -0.69
C ILE A 64 -3.10 -2.94 0.73
N GLN A 65 -2.86 -1.65 0.88
CA GLN A 65 -2.57 -1.00 2.16
C GLN A 65 -3.59 0.10 2.39
N ILE A 66 -4.15 0.13 3.59
CA ILE A 66 -5.03 1.21 4.04
C ILE A 66 -4.46 1.73 5.36
N ILE A 67 -4.00 2.99 5.35
CA ILE A 67 -3.44 3.63 6.54
C ILE A 67 -4.31 4.83 6.89
N THR A 68 -4.54 5.03 8.19
CA THR A 68 -5.29 6.19 8.69
C THR A 68 -4.33 7.09 9.47
N PHE A 69 -4.44 8.39 9.23
CA PHE A 69 -3.74 9.46 9.96
C PHE A 69 -4.76 10.36 10.64
N ALA A 70 -4.41 10.89 11.81
CA ALA A 70 -5.30 11.79 12.55
C ALA A 70 -5.53 13.11 11.83
N SER A 71 -4.54 13.59 11.06
CA SER A 71 -4.59 14.88 10.39
C SER A 71 -4.08 14.81 8.96
N GLU A 72 -4.47 15.79 8.16
CA GLU A 72 -3.95 15.97 6.81
C GLU A 72 -2.44 16.20 6.82
N ALA A 73 -1.93 16.97 7.78
CA ALA A 73 -0.50 17.24 7.89
C ALA A 73 0.31 15.95 8.10
N ASP A 74 -0.16 15.05 8.96
CA ASP A 74 0.49 13.76 9.18
C ASP A 74 0.48 12.90 7.92
N CYS A 75 -0.64 12.90 7.19
CA CYS A 75 -0.76 12.17 5.93
C CYS A 75 0.20 12.73 4.86
N MET A 76 0.26 14.05 4.74
CA MET A 76 1.14 14.72 3.77
C MET A 76 2.63 14.51 4.10
N ALA A 77 2.98 14.32 5.37
CA ALA A 77 4.35 14.08 5.80
C ALA A 77 4.80 12.62 5.57
N TYR A 78 3.87 11.69 5.37
CA TYR A 78 4.18 10.27 5.27
C TYR A 78 5.18 9.93 4.17
N PRO A 79 5.06 10.41 2.92
CA PRO A 79 5.99 10.01 1.85
C PRO A 79 7.46 10.34 2.15
N ALA A 80 7.71 11.44 2.87
CA ALA A 80 9.06 11.86 3.24
C ALA A 80 9.57 11.24 4.55
N SER A 81 8.73 10.48 5.27
CA SER A 81 9.10 9.88 6.53
C SER A 81 10.22 8.85 6.35
N GLN A 82 11.04 8.70 7.38
CA GLN A 82 12.11 7.71 7.39
C GLN A 82 11.56 6.28 7.22
N ALA A 83 10.42 5.99 7.83
CA ALA A 83 9.77 4.69 7.72
C ALA A 83 9.38 4.38 6.28
N HIS A 84 8.78 5.34 5.56
CA HIS A 84 8.39 5.16 4.16
C HIS A 84 9.61 5.03 3.25
N GLN A 85 10.64 5.85 3.48
CA GLN A 85 11.88 5.78 2.71
C GLN A 85 12.58 4.44 2.89
N ALA A 86 12.58 3.88 4.11
CA ALA A 86 13.13 2.56 4.38
C ALA A 86 12.34 1.47 3.65
N PHE A 87 11.02 1.58 3.62
CA PHE A 87 10.18 0.66 2.85
C PHE A 87 10.50 0.71 1.35
N LEU A 88 10.63 1.92 0.78
CA LEU A 88 10.99 2.08 -0.63
C LEU A 88 12.36 1.47 -0.92
N ALA A 89 13.35 1.70 -0.07
CA ALA A 89 14.69 1.15 -0.25
C ALA A 89 14.69 -0.39 -0.27
N ALA A 90 13.84 -0.99 0.54
CA ALA A 90 13.76 -2.45 0.66
C ALA A 90 12.93 -3.10 -0.44
N SER A 91 11.87 -2.43 -0.92
CA SER A 91 10.82 -3.09 -1.70
C SER A 91 10.53 -2.50 -3.07
N SER A 92 11.02 -1.30 -3.39
CA SER A 92 10.69 -0.65 -4.67
C SER A 92 11.15 -1.48 -5.89
N ARG A 93 12.23 -2.22 -5.76
CA ARG A 93 12.76 -3.07 -6.84
C ARG A 93 11.78 -4.17 -7.27
N TYR A 94 10.87 -4.56 -6.40
CA TYR A 94 9.88 -5.61 -6.70
C TYR A 94 8.66 -5.07 -7.42
N MET A 95 8.45 -3.74 -7.40
CA MET A 95 7.20 -3.12 -7.83
C MET A 95 7.17 -2.88 -9.33
N GLU A 96 6.10 -3.35 -9.98
CA GLU A 96 5.77 -3.00 -11.35
C GLU A 96 4.94 -1.71 -11.37
N GLN A 97 3.96 -1.61 -10.46
CA GLN A 97 3.06 -0.48 -10.36
C GLN A 97 2.61 -0.27 -8.92
N VAL A 98 2.55 0.97 -8.49
CA VAL A 98 1.95 1.37 -7.23
C VAL A 98 1.00 2.52 -7.50
N ILE A 99 -0.22 2.41 -7.01
CA ILE A 99 -1.21 3.49 -7.06
C ILE A 99 -1.56 3.87 -5.64
N GLY A 100 -1.35 5.15 -5.30
CA GLY A 100 -1.66 5.70 -3.99
C GLY A 100 -2.71 6.78 -4.11
N LEU A 101 -3.66 6.78 -3.18
CA LEU A 101 -4.74 7.77 -3.11
C LEU A 101 -4.93 8.18 -1.65
N ASP A 102 -5.05 9.49 -1.43
CA ASP A 102 -5.36 10.05 -0.12
C ASP A 102 -6.73 10.70 -0.14
N TYR A 103 -7.49 10.54 0.94
CA TYR A 103 -8.80 11.18 1.03
C TYR A 103 -9.17 11.49 2.49
N PRO A 104 -9.92 12.59 2.72
CA PRO A 104 -10.45 12.86 4.05
C PRO A 104 -11.58 11.88 4.37
N VAL A 105 -11.62 11.42 5.61
CA VAL A 105 -12.69 10.54 6.10
C VAL A 105 -13.80 11.42 6.65
N GLU A 106 -14.98 11.25 6.12
CA GLU A 106 -16.16 11.99 6.54
C GLU A 106 -16.85 11.33 7.75
#